data_22d27c3dc50ac2530a0f3bd866c1aab1
#
_entry.id   22d27c3dc50ac2530a0f3bd866c1aab1
#
_cell.length_a   1.000
_cell.length_b   1.000
_cell.length_c   1.000
_cell.angle_alpha   90.00
_cell.angle_beta   90.00
_cell.angle_gamma   90.00
#
_symmetry.space_group_name_H-M   'P 1'
#
loop_
_entity.id
_entity.type
_entity.pdbx_description
1 polymer ?
#
loop_
_entity_poly.entity_id
_entity_poly.type
_entity_poly.pdbx_seq_one_letter_code
_entity_poly.pdbx_strand_id
1 'polypeptide(L)'
;NREMENLEVVFDIFHKGQTPPQGYTKASGHLVFDVRMTLERKARWVKDGHRTPEPETSTFAGLVSRESIRIAFTYASLNGLSEYGADIQNDYLQAPTTEKHYIICGPEFGLENVGKIAIIVRALYGGKSAGADYWNHVRKAMLNMNFESCKADPDVWFRPGTKANGTEYMQYVLLYTDDILCVMENPMKFLKEEFGQRFTLKEKSIGPPTQYLGNKVSEITLDDGTSCWSISSSQYIQAAVKNVEAHLAEKGEKLPPTAKSPWSTGYRPEVDITPQL
;
A
#
# COMPACT_ATOMS: atom_id res chain seq x y z
N ASN A 1 -20.94 -0.12 -12.51
CA ASN A 1 -19.53 -0.56 -12.54
C ASN A 1 -18.86 -0.11 -11.23
N ARG A 2 -18.57 -1.06 -10.34
CA ARG A 2 -18.10 -0.80 -8.97
C ARG A 2 -16.87 0.12 -8.90
N GLU A 3 -15.99 0.07 -9.91
CA GLU A 3 -14.84 0.99 -9.96
C GLU A 3 -15.30 2.44 -10.20
N MET A 4 -16.24 2.67 -11.11
CA MET A 4 -16.76 4.01 -11.38
C MET A 4 -17.54 4.59 -10.20
N GLU A 5 -18.24 3.74 -9.42
CA GLU A 5 -18.89 4.15 -8.16
C GLU A 5 -17.88 4.64 -7.12
N ASN A 6 -16.73 3.96 -6.99
CA ASN A 6 -15.65 4.42 -6.12
C ASN A 6 -15.06 5.77 -6.54
N LEU A 7 -15.17 6.10 -7.83
CA LEU A 7 -14.62 7.33 -8.41
C LEU A 7 -15.55 8.54 -8.35
N GLU A 8 -16.80 8.38 -7.90
CA GLU A 8 -17.75 9.50 -7.79
C GLU A 8 -17.20 10.66 -6.94
N VAL A 9 -16.43 10.33 -5.89
CA VAL A 9 -15.80 11.34 -5.00
C VAL A 9 -14.52 11.97 -5.57
N VAL A 10 -14.02 11.44 -6.69
CA VAL A 10 -12.74 11.85 -7.31
C VAL A 10 -12.94 12.96 -8.32
N PHE A 11 -14.10 13.01 -8.96
CA PHE A 11 -14.40 13.89 -10.07
C PHE A 11 -15.52 14.88 -9.71
N ASP A 12 -15.23 16.17 -9.89
CA ASP A 12 -16.26 17.22 -9.89
C ASP A 12 -16.67 17.46 -11.35
N ILE A 13 -17.84 16.94 -11.74
CA ILE A 13 -18.34 16.97 -13.12
C ILE A 13 -19.14 18.25 -13.34
N PHE A 14 -18.68 19.06 -14.28
CA PHE A 14 -19.25 20.35 -14.62
C PHE A 14 -20.53 20.20 -15.47
N HIS A 15 -21.37 21.23 -15.42
CA HIS A 15 -22.49 21.34 -16.36
C HIS A 15 -21.99 21.55 -17.80
N LYS A 16 -22.79 21.12 -18.76
CA LYS A 16 -22.46 21.27 -20.18
C LYS A 16 -22.22 22.74 -20.55
N GLY A 17 -21.09 23.03 -21.22
CA GLY A 17 -20.72 24.37 -21.64
C GLY A 17 -19.85 25.16 -20.65
N GLN A 18 -19.61 24.65 -19.45
CA GLN A 18 -18.64 25.26 -18.55
C GLN A 18 -17.21 24.99 -19.02
N THR A 19 -16.29 25.89 -18.68
CA THR A 19 -14.86 25.78 -18.96
C THR A 19 -14.06 25.43 -17.71
N PRO A 20 -12.91 24.76 -17.84
CA PRO A 20 -12.07 24.46 -16.67
C PRO A 20 -11.54 25.75 -16.07
N PRO A 21 -11.29 25.79 -14.76
CA PRO A 21 -10.69 26.96 -14.10
C PRO A 21 -9.30 27.26 -14.67
N GLN A 22 -8.90 28.53 -14.57
CA GLN A 22 -7.57 28.97 -15.01
C GLN A 22 -6.46 28.17 -14.28
N GLY A 23 -5.44 27.75 -15.00
CA GLY A 23 -4.30 27.00 -14.47
C GLY A 23 -4.53 25.47 -14.43
N TYR A 24 -5.70 24.98 -14.84
CA TYR A 24 -5.93 23.55 -14.98
C TYR A 24 -5.47 23.04 -16.35
N THR A 25 -4.78 21.91 -16.36
CA THR A 25 -4.28 21.23 -17.56
C THR A 25 -5.14 20.03 -17.89
N LYS A 26 -5.42 19.83 -19.18
CA LYS A 26 -6.14 18.63 -19.63
C LYS A 26 -5.29 17.37 -19.42
N ALA A 27 -5.87 16.37 -18.79
CA ALA A 27 -5.32 15.02 -18.67
C ALA A 27 -6.21 14.02 -19.44
N SER A 28 -5.69 12.84 -19.68
CA SER A 28 -6.43 11.66 -20.13
C SER A 28 -6.30 10.53 -19.11
N GLY A 29 -7.09 9.50 -19.28
CA GLY A 29 -7.02 8.28 -18.48
C GLY A 29 -7.83 7.18 -19.12
N HIS A 30 -7.69 5.99 -18.62
CA HIS A 30 -8.34 4.80 -19.14
C HIS A 30 -8.56 3.75 -18.05
N LEU A 31 -9.44 2.79 -18.30
CA LEU A 31 -9.63 1.64 -17.45
C LEU A 31 -8.55 0.59 -17.72
N VAL A 32 -7.88 0.16 -16.67
CA VAL A 32 -6.96 -0.99 -16.65
C VAL A 32 -7.68 -2.15 -15.99
N PHE A 33 -7.70 -3.29 -16.66
CA PHE A 33 -8.33 -4.51 -16.18
C PHE A 33 -7.26 -5.54 -15.81
N ASP A 34 -7.49 -6.21 -14.70
CA ASP A 34 -6.61 -7.24 -14.17
C ASP A 34 -7.42 -8.40 -13.57
N VAL A 35 -6.80 -9.56 -13.42
CA VAL A 35 -7.37 -10.73 -12.75
C VAL A 35 -6.41 -11.15 -11.65
N ARG A 36 -6.87 -11.07 -10.41
CA ARG A 36 -6.08 -11.52 -9.25
C ARG A 36 -5.83 -13.03 -9.31
N MET A 37 -4.85 -13.52 -8.58
CA MET A 37 -4.61 -14.96 -8.41
C MET A 37 -5.83 -15.71 -7.83
N THR A 38 -6.72 -15.00 -7.13
CA THR A 38 -8.02 -15.50 -6.64
C THR A 38 -9.10 -15.56 -7.73
N LEU A 39 -8.76 -15.29 -9.00
CA LEU A 39 -9.68 -15.17 -10.15
C LEU A 39 -10.69 -14.01 -10.04
N GLU A 40 -10.55 -13.13 -9.08
CA GLU A 40 -11.36 -11.92 -9.00
C GLU A 40 -10.94 -10.92 -10.08
N ARG A 41 -11.93 -10.44 -10.83
CA ARG A 41 -11.72 -9.36 -11.81
C ARG A 41 -11.54 -8.04 -11.08
N LYS A 42 -10.49 -7.31 -11.43
CA LYS A 42 -10.18 -5.98 -10.92
C LYS A 42 -10.16 -4.97 -12.05
N ALA A 43 -10.75 -3.82 -11.84
CA ALA A 43 -10.63 -2.68 -12.73
C ALA A 43 -10.07 -1.49 -11.93
N ARG A 44 -9.29 -0.64 -12.58
CA ARG A 44 -8.86 0.66 -12.07
C ARG A 44 -8.95 1.67 -13.19
N TRP A 45 -9.52 2.83 -12.91
CA TRP A 45 -9.36 3.97 -13.80
C TRP A 45 -8.04 4.65 -13.47
N VAL A 46 -7.18 4.77 -14.48
CA VAL A 46 -5.79 5.25 -14.31
C VAL A 46 -5.60 6.51 -15.13
N LYS A 47 -5.09 7.56 -14.50
CA LYS A 47 -4.68 8.80 -15.19
C LYS A 47 -3.38 8.58 -15.95
N ASP A 48 -3.29 9.11 -17.17
CA ASP A 48 -2.06 9.10 -17.98
C ASP A 48 -1.05 10.15 -17.50
N GLY A 49 -0.55 9.99 -16.28
CA GLY A 49 0.36 10.95 -15.65
C GLY A 49 1.64 11.21 -16.45
N HIS A 50 2.12 10.22 -17.22
CA HIS A 50 3.27 10.37 -18.11
C HIS A 50 3.08 11.43 -19.21
N ARG A 51 1.83 11.83 -19.47
CA ARG A 51 1.45 12.89 -20.45
C ARG A 51 1.16 14.24 -19.81
N THR A 52 1.21 14.33 -18.48
CA THR A 52 0.97 15.58 -17.76
C THR A 52 2.30 16.28 -17.44
N PRO A 53 2.28 17.62 -17.24
CA PRO A 53 3.46 18.35 -16.78
C PRO A 53 4.06 17.76 -15.50
N GLU A 54 5.32 18.06 -15.22
CA GLU A 54 5.93 17.72 -13.95
C GLU A 54 5.27 18.51 -12.81
N PRO A 55 4.94 17.88 -11.67
CA PRO A 55 4.41 18.58 -10.51
C PRO A 55 5.45 19.55 -9.95
N GLU A 56 4.98 20.68 -9.45
CA GLU A 56 5.83 21.66 -8.74
C GLU A 56 6.22 21.17 -7.33
N THR A 57 5.47 20.19 -6.80
CA THR A 57 5.68 19.60 -5.46
C THR A 57 6.47 18.30 -5.56
N SER A 58 7.07 17.89 -4.43
CA SER A 58 7.74 16.59 -4.33
C SER A 58 6.77 15.45 -4.65
N THR A 59 7.26 14.47 -5.40
CA THR A 59 6.54 13.21 -5.69
C THR A 59 6.95 12.07 -4.74
N PHE A 60 7.79 12.38 -3.75
CA PHE A 60 8.26 11.40 -2.79
C PHE A 60 7.14 10.91 -1.88
N ALA A 61 7.03 9.60 -1.74
CA ALA A 61 6.21 8.90 -0.75
C ALA A 61 7.09 7.87 -0.03
N GLY A 62 7.16 7.95 1.29
CA GLY A 62 7.90 7.00 2.11
C GLY A 62 7.16 5.67 2.26
N LEU A 63 7.91 4.66 2.71
CA LEU A 63 7.41 3.35 3.09
C LEU A 63 8.21 2.87 4.30
N VAL A 64 7.53 2.29 5.29
CA VAL A 64 8.23 1.73 6.45
C VAL A 64 9.20 0.61 6.04
N SER A 65 10.38 0.59 6.65
CA SER A 65 11.40 -0.41 6.37
C SER A 65 11.04 -1.78 6.95
N ARG A 66 11.58 -2.83 6.35
CA ARG A 66 11.42 -4.21 6.83
C ARG A 66 12.04 -4.39 8.22
N GLU A 67 13.13 -3.70 8.50
CA GLU A 67 13.81 -3.71 9.78
C GLU A 67 12.93 -3.12 10.89
N SER A 68 12.27 -1.99 10.63
CA SER A 68 11.31 -1.37 11.54
C SER A 68 10.13 -2.28 11.86
N ILE A 69 9.61 -3.00 10.86
CA ILE A 69 8.55 -3.98 11.06
C ILE A 69 9.00 -5.10 12.02
N ARG A 70 10.20 -5.64 11.83
CA ARG A 70 10.75 -6.68 12.72
C ARG A 70 10.94 -6.17 14.14
N ILE A 71 11.46 -4.95 14.29
CA ILE A 71 11.61 -4.30 15.59
C ILE A 71 10.24 -4.13 16.27
N ALA A 72 9.21 -3.72 15.53
CA ALA A 72 7.87 -3.54 16.06
C ALA A 72 7.27 -4.85 16.61
N PHE A 73 7.38 -5.96 15.87
CA PHE A 73 6.96 -7.27 16.36
C PHE A 73 7.75 -7.73 17.60
N THR A 74 9.07 -7.50 17.61
CA THR A 74 9.91 -7.80 18.77
C THR A 74 9.49 -6.97 19.99
N TYR A 75 9.26 -5.67 19.78
CA TYR A 75 8.80 -4.77 20.84
C TYR A 75 7.44 -5.21 21.42
N ALA A 76 6.51 -5.62 20.55
CA ALA A 76 5.21 -6.12 20.97
C ALA A 76 5.34 -7.34 21.88
N SER A 77 6.10 -8.35 21.45
CA SER A 77 6.34 -9.57 22.23
C SER A 77 6.96 -9.29 23.61
N LEU A 78 8.00 -8.43 23.65
CA LEU A 78 8.71 -8.09 24.88
C LEU A 78 7.84 -7.28 25.86
N ASN A 79 6.83 -6.59 25.38
CA ASN A 79 5.98 -5.71 26.20
C ASN A 79 4.55 -6.26 26.38
N GLY A 80 4.23 -7.48 25.88
CA GLY A 80 2.90 -8.05 25.95
C GLY A 80 1.83 -7.14 25.34
N LEU A 81 2.13 -6.63 24.12
CA LEU A 81 1.24 -5.78 23.34
C LEU A 81 0.61 -6.57 22.20
N SER A 82 -0.52 -6.11 21.73
CA SER A 82 -1.20 -6.69 20.56
C SER A 82 -0.78 -6.01 19.28
N GLU A 83 -0.69 -6.81 18.20
CA GLU A 83 -0.41 -6.34 16.84
C GLU A 83 -1.62 -6.59 15.95
N TYR A 84 -2.13 -5.52 15.34
CA TYR A 84 -3.22 -5.61 14.37
C TYR A 84 -2.81 -4.96 13.06
N GLY A 85 -3.09 -5.67 11.97
CA GLY A 85 -3.08 -5.11 10.63
C GLY A 85 -4.43 -4.51 10.25
N ALA A 86 -4.41 -3.61 9.31
CA ALA A 86 -5.58 -3.12 8.59
C ALA A 86 -5.16 -2.61 7.21
N ASP A 87 -6.09 -2.64 6.24
CA ASP A 87 -5.91 -2.18 4.86
C ASP A 87 -6.83 -0.99 4.63
N ILE A 88 -6.28 0.13 4.16
CA ILE A 88 -7.05 1.33 3.82
C ILE A 88 -7.73 1.10 2.48
N GLN A 89 -9.05 1.24 2.46
CA GLN A 89 -9.84 1.04 1.25
C GLN A 89 -9.66 2.23 0.30
N ASN A 90 -9.32 1.97 -0.98
CA ASN A 90 -9.18 3.01 -2.00
C ASN A 90 -8.24 4.14 -1.54
N ASP A 91 -7.11 3.79 -0.99
CA ASP A 91 -6.09 4.62 -0.35
C ASP A 91 -5.92 6.02 -0.98
N TYR A 92 -5.44 6.10 -2.22
CA TYR A 92 -5.21 7.38 -2.91
C TYR A 92 -6.47 8.23 -3.03
N LEU A 93 -7.62 7.61 -3.30
CA LEU A 93 -8.88 8.32 -3.51
C LEU A 93 -9.39 9.04 -2.25
N GLN A 94 -8.85 8.71 -1.09
CA GLN A 94 -9.20 9.40 0.17
C GLN A 94 -8.43 10.72 0.36
N ALA A 95 -7.33 10.91 -0.35
CA ALA A 95 -6.50 12.11 -0.25
C ALA A 95 -6.92 13.18 -1.29
N PRO A 96 -6.90 14.49 -0.95
CA PRO A 96 -7.02 15.55 -1.94
C PRO A 96 -5.77 15.55 -2.85
N THR A 97 -5.95 15.90 -4.13
CA THR A 97 -4.79 16.06 -5.03
C THR A 97 -4.25 17.49 -5.03
N THR A 98 -2.93 17.62 -5.19
CA THR A 98 -2.26 18.90 -5.42
C THR A 98 -2.20 19.27 -6.93
N GLU A 99 -2.41 18.29 -7.81
CA GLU A 99 -2.37 18.48 -9.25
C GLU A 99 -3.66 19.15 -9.77
N LYS A 100 -3.51 20.17 -10.60
CA LYS A 100 -4.63 20.90 -11.24
C LYS A 100 -4.93 20.30 -12.60
N HIS A 101 -5.68 19.20 -12.63
CA HIS A 101 -6.03 18.51 -13.86
C HIS A 101 -7.54 18.36 -14.04
N TYR A 102 -7.95 18.34 -15.33
CA TYR A 102 -9.31 18.00 -15.72
C TYR A 102 -9.30 16.97 -16.84
N ILE A 103 -10.39 16.26 -17.00
CA ILE A 103 -10.62 15.33 -18.11
C ILE A 103 -11.89 15.71 -18.87
N ILE A 104 -12.02 15.15 -20.06
CA ILE A 104 -13.31 15.11 -20.78
C ILE A 104 -13.91 13.73 -20.55
N CYS A 105 -15.10 13.67 -19.96
CA CYS A 105 -15.78 12.42 -19.65
C CYS A 105 -16.04 11.58 -20.89
N GLY A 106 -15.60 10.32 -20.85
CA GLY A 106 -15.94 9.30 -21.83
C GLY A 106 -17.24 8.57 -21.47
N PRO A 107 -17.58 7.53 -22.25
CA PRO A 107 -18.82 6.73 -22.01
C PRO A 107 -18.84 6.01 -20.65
N GLU A 108 -17.67 5.75 -20.08
CA GLU A 108 -17.51 5.10 -18.76
C GLU A 108 -18.09 5.94 -17.61
N PHE A 109 -18.23 7.26 -17.80
CA PHE A 109 -18.84 8.19 -16.85
C PHE A 109 -20.38 8.28 -16.95
N GLY A 110 -20.99 7.45 -17.76
CA GLY A 110 -22.43 7.51 -18.08
C GLY A 110 -22.71 8.39 -19.30
N LEU A 111 -23.71 7.99 -20.09
CA LEU A 111 -24.04 8.66 -21.35
C LEU A 111 -24.40 10.14 -21.18
N GLU A 112 -25.01 10.48 -20.04
CA GLU A 112 -25.39 11.84 -19.64
C GLU A 112 -24.19 12.76 -19.39
N ASN A 113 -23.02 12.19 -19.09
CA ASN A 113 -21.80 12.91 -18.77
C ASN A 113 -20.81 12.98 -19.94
N VAL A 114 -21.03 12.22 -20.99
CA VAL A 114 -20.13 12.21 -22.17
C VAL A 114 -19.88 13.61 -22.69
N GLY A 115 -18.60 13.96 -22.84
CA GLY A 115 -18.14 15.26 -23.34
C GLY A 115 -18.17 16.40 -22.33
N LYS A 116 -18.65 16.19 -21.09
CA LYS A 116 -18.52 17.16 -20.01
C LYS A 116 -17.10 17.20 -19.46
N ILE A 117 -16.75 18.31 -18.85
CA ILE A 117 -15.50 18.48 -18.11
C ILE A 117 -15.68 17.92 -16.71
N ALA A 118 -14.69 17.16 -16.25
CA ALA A 118 -14.59 16.72 -14.86
C ALA A 118 -13.23 17.14 -14.29
N ILE A 119 -13.26 17.85 -13.18
CA ILE A 119 -12.08 18.23 -12.41
C ILE A 119 -11.67 17.06 -11.54
N ILE A 120 -10.38 16.72 -11.52
CA ILE A 120 -9.83 15.72 -10.60
C ILE A 120 -9.56 16.42 -9.27
N VAL A 121 -10.28 16.01 -8.21
CA VAL A 121 -10.19 16.63 -6.87
C VAL A 121 -9.51 15.74 -5.83
N ARG A 122 -9.27 14.47 -6.16
CA ARG A 122 -8.58 13.50 -5.30
C ARG A 122 -7.35 12.93 -5.98
N ALA A 123 -6.41 12.44 -5.16
CA ALA A 123 -5.28 11.69 -5.69
C ALA A 123 -5.78 10.45 -6.44
N LEU A 124 -5.21 10.19 -7.61
CA LEU A 124 -5.74 9.20 -8.54
C LEU A 124 -4.61 8.34 -9.08
N TYR A 125 -4.86 7.05 -9.22
CA TYR A 125 -3.91 6.10 -9.80
C TYR A 125 -3.33 6.62 -11.12
N GLY A 126 -1.99 6.54 -11.26
CA GLY A 126 -1.25 7.07 -12.40
C GLY A 126 -0.94 8.58 -12.33
N GLY A 127 -1.46 9.31 -11.33
CA GLY A 127 -1.03 10.69 -11.05
C GLY A 127 0.41 10.74 -10.54
N LYS A 128 1.22 11.67 -11.02
CA LYS A 128 2.62 11.80 -10.63
C LYS A 128 2.80 12.11 -9.15
N SER A 129 1.93 12.95 -8.58
CA SER A 129 1.95 13.31 -7.17
C SER A 129 1.05 12.44 -6.29
N ALA A 130 0.27 11.50 -6.86
CA ALA A 130 -0.76 10.77 -6.12
C ALA A 130 -0.24 10.07 -4.86
N GLY A 131 0.93 9.42 -4.95
CA GLY A 131 1.58 8.79 -3.80
C GLY A 131 1.97 9.81 -2.72
N ALA A 132 2.57 10.93 -3.12
CA ALA A 132 2.98 11.99 -2.20
C ALA A 132 1.78 12.70 -1.56
N ASP A 133 0.72 12.95 -2.33
CA ASP A 133 -0.53 13.55 -1.84
C ASP A 133 -1.16 12.66 -0.76
N TYR A 134 -1.26 11.37 -1.03
CA TYR A 134 -1.77 10.39 -0.07
C TYR A 134 -0.87 10.28 1.18
N TRP A 135 0.43 10.12 1.00
CA TRP A 135 1.40 10.06 2.09
C TRP A 135 1.33 11.28 3.00
N ASN A 136 1.28 12.49 2.42
CA ASN A 136 1.13 13.73 3.20
C ASN A 136 -0.23 13.81 3.91
N HIS A 137 -1.31 13.31 3.29
CA HIS A 137 -2.62 13.27 3.90
C HIS A 137 -2.65 12.39 5.15
N VAL A 138 -2.09 11.17 5.07
CA VAL A 138 -1.99 10.26 6.22
C VAL A 138 -1.09 10.83 7.30
N ARG A 139 0.06 11.41 6.95
CA ARG A 139 0.97 12.08 7.91
C ARG A 139 0.26 13.17 8.69
N LYS A 140 -0.50 14.03 8.02
CA LYS A 140 -1.30 15.08 8.67
C LYS A 140 -2.32 14.49 9.65
N ALA A 141 -2.96 13.40 9.29
CA ALA A 141 -3.90 12.71 10.16
C ALA A 141 -3.19 12.12 11.40
N MET A 142 -2.02 11.50 11.23
CA MET A 142 -1.22 10.95 12.35
C MET A 142 -0.80 12.06 13.33
N LEU A 143 -0.32 13.20 12.83
CA LEU A 143 -0.01 14.36 13.66
C LEU A 143 -1.23 14.86 14.44
N ASN A 144 -2.42 14.91 13.80
CA ASN A 144 -3.67 15.31 14.44
C ASN A 144 -4.18 14.31 15.49
N MET A 145 -3.66 13.07 15.48
CA MET A 145 -3.89 12.06 16.52
C MET A 145 -2.76 12.04 17.57
N ASN A 146 -1.93 13.08 17.60
CA ASN A 146 -0.80 13.24 18.52
C ASN A 146 0.30 12.17 18.38
N PHE A 147 0.45 11.58 17.21
CA PHE A 147 1.62 10.76 16.91
C PHE A 147 2.78 11.61 16.39
N GLU A 148 3.98 11.19 16.72
CA GLU A 148 5.23 11.73 16.21
C GLU A 148 5.86 10.74 15.22
N SER A 149 6.46 11.27 14.15
CA SER A 149 7.19 10.46 13.16
C SER A 149 8.60 10.15 13.67
N CYS A 150 9.04 8.91 13.56
CA CYS A 150 10.39 8.51 13.91
C CYS A 150 11.41 9.13 12.93
N LYS A 151 12.52 9.65 13.46
CA LYS A 151 13.58 10.28 12.63
C LYS A 151 14.34 9.27 11.79
N ALA A 152 14.49 8.03 12.27
CA ALA A 152 15.23 6.98 11.57
C ALA A 152 14.40 6.33 10.45
N ASP A 153 13.08 6.27 10.63
CA ASP A 153 12.13 5.74 9.65
C ASP A 153 10.84 6.57 9.72
N PRO A 154 10.64 7.53 8.82
CA PRO A 154 9.54 8.49 8.90
C PRO A 154 8.13 7.91 8.84
N ASP A 155 7.99 6.65 8.43
CA ASP A 155 6.71 5.94 8.36
C ASP A 155 6.45 5.03 9.58
N VAL A 156 7.35 5.09 10.57
CA VAL A 156 7.11 4.63 11.94
C VAL A 156 6.61 5.79 12.78
N TRP A 157 5.41 5.67 13.30
CA TRP A 157 4.74 6.66 14.13
C TRP A 157 4.62 6.15 15.55
N PHE A 158 4.82 7.04 16.53
CA PHE A 158 4.72 6.68 17.93
C PHE A 158 4.09 7.79 18.76
N ARG A 159 3.46 7.40 19.86
CA ARG A 159 2.99 8.32 20.93
C ARG A 159 2.98 7.57 22.27
N PRO A 160 3.09 8.29 23.40
CA PRO A 160 2.93 7.67 24.70
C PRO A 160 1.50 7.13 24.90
N GLY A 161 1.41 6.02 25.63
CA GLY A 161 0.15 5.41 26.04
C GLY A 161 0.27 4.85 27.44
N THR A 162 -0.88 4.55 28.07
CA THR A 162 -0.94 3.93 29.40
C THR A 162 -1.78 2.69 29.31
N LYS A 163 -1.25 1.56 29.78
CA LYS A 163 -1.99 0.29 29.85
C LYS A 163 -3.08 0.36 30.92
N ALA A 164 -4.03 -0.56 30.86
CA ALA A 164 -5.10 -0.70 31.86
C ALA A 164 -4.58 -0.87 33.30
N ASN A 165 -3.39 -1.43 33.47
CA ASN A 165 -2.72 -1.60 34.77
C ASN A 165 -1.92 -0.36 35.23
N GLY A 166 -1.97 0.77 34.50
CA GLY A 166 -1.26 2.01 34.79
C GLY A 166 0.19 2.07 34.27
N THR A 167 0.70 1.02 33.61
CA THR A 167 2.06 1.01 33.07
C THR A 167 2.14 1.91 31.83
N GLU A 168 3.08 2.83 31.80
CA GLU A 168 3.40 3.65 30.62
C GLU A 168 4.12 2.82 29.56
N TYR A 169 3.80 3.07 28.29
CA TYR A 169 4.44 2.43 27.14
C TYR A 169 4.32 3.30 25.89
N MET A 170 5.01 2.93 24.81
CA MET A 170 4.85 3.59 23.51
C MET A 170 3.91 2.81 22.63
N GLN A 171 2.91 3.49 22.08
CA GLN A 171 2.07 3.00 20.98
C GLN A 171 2.81 3.22 19.67
N TYR A 172 2.82 2.22 18.78
CA TYR A 172 3.41 2.35 17.45
C TYR A 172 2.38 2.09 16.37
N VAL A 173 2.49 2.85 15.28
CA VAL A 173 1.77 2.64 14.02
C VAL A 173 2.79 2.71 12.89
N LEU A 174 2.85 1.68 12.07
CA LEU A 174 3.71 1.56 10.92
C LEU A 174 2.87 1.65 9.66
N LEU A 175 3.29 2.46 8.69
CA LEU A 175 2.55 2.71 7.46
C LEU A 175 3.33 2.21 6.25
N TYR A 176 2.66 1.38 5.44
CA TYR A 176 3.18 0.92 4.16
C TYR A 176 2.10 1.08 3.09
N THR A 177 2.03 2.26 2.48
CA THR A 177 0.96 2.69 1.56
C THR A 177 -0.43 2.50 2.20
N ASP A 178 -1.18 1.51 1.77
CA ASP A 178 -2.52 1.16 2.26
C ASP A 178 -2.53 0.17 3.44
N ASP A 179 -1.39 -0.47 3.71
CA ASP A 179 -1.23 -1.40 4.84
C ASP A 179 -0.81 -0.67 6.11
N ILE A 180 -1.53 -0.90 7.20
CA ILE A 180 -1.24 -0.38 8.54
C ILE A 180 -0.87 -1.55 9.45
N LEU A 181 0.14 -1.37 10.28
CA LEU A 181 0.45 -2.24 11.42
C LEU A 181 0.44 -1.41 12.69
N CYS A 182 -0.44 -1.78 13.63
CA CYS A 182 -0.56 -1.14 14.94
C CYS A 182 0.00 -2.05 16.02
N VAL A 183 0.85 -1.51 16.89
CA VAL A 183 1.42 -2.18 18.06
C VAL A 183 1.04 -1.38 19.31
N MET A 184 0.07 -1.87 20.07
CA MET A 184 -0.44 -1.22 21.27
C MET A 184 -1.29 -2.17 22.10
N GLU A 185 -1.73 -1.77 23.28
CA GLU A 185 -2.58 -2.62 24.15
C GLU A 185 -3.94 -2.92 23.51
N ASN A 186 -4.56 -1.95 22.85
CA ASN A 186 -5.87 -2.12 22.22
C ASN A 186 -5.90 -1.54 20.79
N PRO A 187 -5.28 -2.23 19.81
CA PRO A 187 -5.22 -1.74 18.45
C PRO A 187 -6.58 -1.73 17.75
N MET A 188 -7.51 -2.62 18.12
CA MET A 188 -8.88 -2.63 17.57
C MET A 188 -9.61 -1.33 17.88
N LYS A 189 -9.48 -0.84 19.12
CA LYS A 189 -10.10 0.44 19.52
C LYS A 189 -9.53 1.60 18.71
N PHE A 190 -8.20 1.68 18.59
CA PHE A 190 -7.53 2.70 17.78
C PHE A 190 -7.99 2.66 16.33
N LEU A 191 -7.97 1.50 15.69
CA LEU A 191 -8.34 1.35 14.29
C LEU A 191 -9.80 1.70 14.02
N LYS A 192 -10.73 1.41 14.94
CA LYS A 192 -12.15 1.71 14.75
C LYS A 192 -12.55 3.11 15.21
N GLU A 193 -12.05 3.57 16.34
CA GLU A 193 -12.55 4.79 16.99
C GLU A 193 -11.72 6.04 16.71
N GLU A 194 -10.42 5.90 16.35
CA GLU A 194 -9.58 7.05 16.04
C GLU A 194 -9.21 7.10 14.56
N PHE A 195 -8.55 6.07 14.05
CA PHE A 195 -8.08 6.02 12.65
C PHE A 195 -9.27 5.87 11.69
N GLY A 196 -10.20 4.98 11.98
CA GLY A 196 -11.39 4.71 11.18
C GLY A 196 -12.39 5.85 11.08
N GLN A 197 -12.28 6.87 11.94
CA GLN A 197 -13.03 8.12 11.77
C GLN A 197 -12.47 9.03 10.67
N ARG A 198 -11.26 8.80 10.23
CA ARG A 198 -10.54 9.61 9.23
C ARG A 198 -10.36 8.89 7.91
N PHE A 199 -10.23 7.57 7.96
CA PHE A 199 -9.99 6.73 6.81
C PHE A 199 -10.97 5.55 6.79
N THR A 200 -11.47 5.24 5.61
CA THR A 200 -12.26 4.02 5.42
C THR A 200 -11.32 2.82 5.37
N LEU A 201 -11.49 1.89 6.30
CA LEU A 201 -10.75 0.64 6.36
C LEU A 201 -11.55 -0.50 5.74
N LYS A 202 -10.87 -1.50 5.19
CA LYS A 202 -11.50 -2.77 4.80
C LYS A 202 -11.78 -3.57 6.06
N GLU A 203 -13.02 -3.64 6.50
CA GLU A 203 -13.43 -4.29 7.75
C GLU A 203 -12.84 -5.70 7.96
N LYS A 204 -12.79 -6.49 6.90
CA LYS A 204 -12.26 -7.87 6.94
C LYS A 204 -10.74 -7.96 7.10
N SER A 205 -10.02 -6.85 6.91
CA SER A 205 -8.57 -6.80 7.09
C SER A 205 -8.14 -6.43 8.51
N ILE A 206 -9.09 -5.96 9.35
CA ILE A 206 -8.78 -5.51 10.70
C ILE A 206 -8.62 -6.71 11.62
N GLY A 207 -7.41 -6.96 12.11
CA GLY A 207 -7.14 -8.05 13.04
C GLY A 207 -5.67 -8.39 13.18
N PRO A 208 -5.36 -9.43 13.99
CA PRO A 208 -4.01 -9.96 14.07
C PRO A 208 -3.51 -10.36 12.67
N PRO A 209 -2.32 -9.92 12.25
CA PRO A 209 -1.85 -10.18 10.90
C PRO A 209 -1.46 -11.65 10.75
N THR A 210 -2.11 -12.36 9.83
CA THR A 210 -1.69 -13.69 9.37
C THR A 210 -0.79 -13.60 8.13
N GLN A 211 -0.87 -12.47 7.44
CA GLN A 211 -0.03 -12.09 6.32
C GLN A 211 0.24 -10.58 6.40
N TYR A 212 1.48 -10.16 6.17
CA TYR A 212 1.85 -8.74 6.10
C TYR A 212 2.92 -8.55 5.03
N LEU A 213 2.67 -7.61 4.12
CA LEU A 213 3.53 -7.33 2.94
C LEU A 213 3.96 -8.59 2.17
N GLY A 214 3.01 -9.49 1.90
CA GLY A 214 3.26 -10.73 1.17
C GLY A 214 3.96 -11.84 1.95
N ASN A 215 4.36 -11.58 3.21
CA ASN A 215 4.96 -12.58 4.08
C ASN A 215 3.91 -13.21 4.99
N LYS A 216 4.03 -14.52 5.23
CA LYS A 216 3.26 -15.19 6.28
C LYS A 216 3.75 -14.71 7.65
N VAL A 217 2.82 -14.31 8.50
CA VAL A 217 3.07 -13.93 9.90
C VAL A 217 2.40 -14.95 10.80
N SER A 218 3.12 -15.45 11.80
CA SER A 218 2.58 -16.41 12.77
C SER A 218 3.32 -16.30 14.10
N GLU A 219 2.61 -16.47 15.19
CA GLU A 219 3.22 -16.66 16.49
C GLU A 219 3.74 -18.10 16.59
N ILE A 220 4.94 -18.28 17.09
CA ILE A 220 5.58 -19.59 17.32
C ILE A 220 6.10 -19.63 18.75
N THR A 221 6.11 -20.82 19.33
CA THR A 221 6.74 -21.07 20.63
C THR A 221 8.06 -21.78 20.39
N LEU A 222 9.15 -21.23 20.93
CA LEU A 222 10.48 -21.83 20.89
C LEU A 222 10.60 -22.98 21.88
N ASP A 223 11.68 -23.78 21.76
CA ASP A 223 11.91 -24.96 22.61
C ASP A 223 12.04 -24.60 24.10
N ASP A 224 12.41 -23.37 24.42
CA ASP A 224 12.49 -22.86 25.80
C ASP A 224 11.14 -22.34 26.33
N GLY A 225 10.05 -22.44 25.56
CA GLY A 225 8.73 -21.97 25.93
C GLY A 225 8.49 -20.48 25.58
N THR A 226 9.46 -19.76 25.03
CA THR A 226 9.31 -18.36 24.66
C THR A 226 8.43 -18.23 23.42
N SER A 227 7.36 -17.41 23.50
CA SER A 227 6.56 -17.03 22.32
C SER A 227 7.24 -15.90 21.55
N CYS A 228 7.30 -16.05 20.24
CA CYS A 228 7.81 -15.01 19.35
C CYS A 228 7.09 -14.99 18.01
N TRP A 229 7.21 -13.88 17.29
CA TRP A 229 6.66 -13.73 15.93
C TRP A 229 7.62 -14.28 14.88
N SER A 230 7.08 -15.07 13.97
CA SER A 230 7.78 -15.57 12.77
C SER A 230 7.24 -14.86 11.54
N ILE A 231 8.15 -14.31 10.72
CA ILE A 231 7.85 -13.70 9.41
C ILE A 231 8.55 -14.55 8.35
N SER A 232 7.78 -15.13 7.43
CA SER A 232 8.29 -16.07 6.43
C SER A 232 7.83 -15.72 5.03
N SER A 233 8.79 -15.64 4.08
CA SER A 233 8.53 -15.50 2.64
C SER A 233 8.25 -16.84 1.94
N SER A 234 8.05 -17.94 2.68
CA SER A 234 7.95 -19.30 2.12
C SER A 234 6.90 -19.43 1.02
N GLN A 235 5.75 -18.78 1.14
CA GLN A 235 4.69 -18.81 0.12
C GLN A 235 5.16 -18.19 -1.20
N TYR A 236 5.84 -17.05 -1.13
CA TYR A 236 6.40 -16.37 -2.31
C TYR A 236 7.47 -17.24 -2.98
N ILE A 237 8.38 -17.80 -2.19
CA ILE A 237 9.44 -18.69 -2.70
C ILE A 237 8.85 -19.93 -3.35
N GLN A 238 7.85 -20.58 -2.71
CA GLN A 238 7.18 -21.74 -3.28
C GLN A 238 6.45 -21.42 -4.60
N ALA A 239 5.80 -20.27 -4.70
CA ALA A 239 5.16 -19.82 -5.93
C ALA A 239 6.20 -19.58 -7.03
N ALA A 240 7.33 -18.93 -6.72
CA ALA A 240 8.42 -18.70 -7.65
C ALA A 240 9.02 -20.01 -8.15
N VAL A 241 9.27 -20.96 -7.25
CA VAL A 241 9.79 -22.30 -7.59
C VAL A 241 8.82 -23.01 -8.56
N LYS A 242 7.51 -23.04 -8.25
CA LYS A 242 6.50 -23.65 -9.13
C LYS A 242 6.47 -23.04 -10.53
N ASN A 243 6.59 -21.71 -10.62
CA ASN A 243 6.64 -21.03 -11.92
C ASN A 243 7.88 -21.43 -12.73
N VAL A 244 9.04 -21.51 -12.08
CA VAL A 244 10.29 -21.96 -12.73
C VAL A 244 10.19 -23.43 -13.15
N GLU A 245 9.67 -24.31 -12.28
CA GLU A 245 9.45 -25.72 -12.59
C GLU A 245 8.52 -25.91 -13.80
N ALA A 246 7.42 -25.14 -13.88
CA ALA A 246 6.50 -25.17 -15.00
C ALA A 246 7.21 -24.76 -16.32
N HIS A 247 7.98 -23.66 -16.29
CA HIS A 247 8.72 -23.19 -17.44
C HIS A 247 9.80 -24.19 -17.91
N LEU A 248 10.53 -24.82 -16.98
CA LEU A 248 11.53 -25.84 -17.30
C LEU A 248 10.87 -27.12 -17.85
N ALA A 249 9.71 -27.50 -17.31
CA ALA A 249 8.97 -28.68 -17.80
C ALA A 249 8.53 -28.52 -19.26
N GLU A 250 8.18 -27.32 -19.72
CA GLU A 250 7.92 -27.04 -21.15
C GLU A 250 9.13 -27.31 -22.06
N LYS A 251 10.34 -27.20 -21.51
CA LYS A 251 11.61 -27.45 -22.21
C LYS A 251 12.15 -28.87 -21.97
N GLY A 252 11.43 -29.72 -21.23
CA GLY A 252 11.88 -31.04 -20.84
C GLY A 252 12.98 -31.05 -19.77
N GLU A 253 13.18 -29.93 -19.09
CA GLU A 253 14.19 -29.74 -18.06
C GLU A 253 13.55 -29.79 -16.64
N LYS A 254 14.40 -29.94 -15.61
CA LYS A 254 13.97 -29.96 -14.20
C LYS A 254 14.96 -29.16 -13.35
N LEU A 255 14.46 -28.58 -12.26
CA LEU A 255 15.32 -28.00 -11.23
C LEU A 255 16.21 -29.11 -10.61
N PRO A 256 17.50 -28.85 -10.37
CA PRO A 256 18.33 -29.76 -9.63
C PRO A 256 17.79 -29.95 -8.20
N PRO A 257 17.86 -31.15 -7.61
CA PRO A 257 17.32 -31.45 -6.30
C PRO A 257 18.00 -30.67 -5.17
N THR A 258 19.22 -30.23 -5.39
CA THR A 258 19.98 -29.39 -4.45
C THR A 258 20.82 -28.36 -5.19
N ALA A 259 20.86 -27.13 -4.67
CA ALA A 259 21.81 -26.12 -5.09
C ALA A 259 22.50 -25.56 -3.83
N LYS A 260 23.83 -25.62 -3.80
CA LYS A 260 24.63 -25.07 -2.68
C LYS A 260 24.80 -23.55 -2.78
N SER A 261 24.63 -22.99 -3.98
CA SER A 261 24.74 -21.57 -4.26
C SER A 261 23.78 -21.20 -5.39
N PRO A 262 23.16 -20.01 -5.40
CA PRO A 262 22.39 -19.52 -6.53
C PRO A 262 23.26 -19.21 -7.77
N TRP A 263 24.57 -19.18 -7.61
CA TRP A 263 25.51 -18.83 -8.65
C TRP A 263 26.28 -20.05 -9.12
N SER A 264 26.55 -20.13 -10.42
CA SER A 264 27.46 -21.11 -10.96
C SER A 264 28.89 -20.87 -10.45
N THR A 265 29.70 -21.95 -10.38
CA THR A 265 31.12 -21.83 -10.03
C THR A 265 31.84 -20.92 -11.03
N GLY A 266 32.50 -19.87 -10.52
CA GLY A 266 33.23 -18.90 -11.35
C GLY A 266 32.37 -17.76 -11.92
N TYR A 267 31.07 -17.69 -11.60
CA TYR A 267 30.25 -16.55 -12.02
C TYR A 267 30.79 -15.24 -11.42
N ARG A 268 31.01 -14.28 -12.30
CA ARG A 268 31.50 -12.93 -11.97
C ARG A 268 30.56 -11.89 -12.59
N PRO A 269 29.55 -11.38 -11.87
CA PRO A 269 28.56 -10.48 -12.42
C PRO A 269 29.16 -9.20 -13.02
N GLU A 270 30.31 -8.75 -12.50
CA GLU A 270 31.02 -7.58 -12.97
C GLU A 270 31.70 -7.72 -14.34
N VAL A 271 31.89 -8.95 -14.81
CA VAL A 271 32.52 -9.25 -16.12
C VAL A 271 31.61 -10.10 -17.01
N ASP A 272 30.55 -10.67 -16.48
CA ASP A 272 29.60 -11.48 -17.25
C ASP A 272 28.56 -10.55 -17.88
N ILE A 273 28.80 -10.17 -19.13
CA ILE A 273 27.96 -9.30 -19.94
C ILE A 273 26.92 -10.07 -20.78
N THR A 274 26.79 -11.37 -20.60
CA THR A 274 25.78 -12.16 -21.31
C THR A 274 24.41 -11.67 -20.92
N PRO A 275 23.52 -11.29 -21.86
CA PRO A 275 22.17 -10.84 -21.51
C PRO A 275 21.45 -11.94 -20.73
N GLN A 276 21.00 -11.62 -19.54
CA GLN A 276 20.10 -12.50 -18.80
C GLN A 276 18.76 -12.52 -19.54
N LEU A 277 18.40 -13.66 -20.09
CA LEU A 277 17.13 -13.91 -20.77
C LEU A 277 15.97 -13.96 -19.78
#